data_332cc2d1768a145768122a5377395411
#
_entry.id   332cc2d1768a145768122a5377395411
#
_cell.length_a   1.000
_cell.length_b   1.000
_cell.length_c   1.000
_cell.angle_alpha   90.00
_cell.angle_beta   90.00
_cell.angle_gamma   90.00
#
_symmetry.space_group_name_H-M   'P 1'
#
loop_
_entity.id
_entity.type
_entity.pdbx_description
1 polymer ?
#
loop_
_entity_poly.entity_id
_entity_poly.type
_entity_poly.pdbx_seq_one_letter_code
_entity_poly.pdbx_strand_id
1 'polypeptide(L)'
;MPIDPSPFWGIPSGLHFSDEGVYGAGIATDLEPQQRSRPSPTAIGARVRQLRIAQGLTQTGLGLGRFSKEYISQIERGRARATPATLDWLAERLGVTREFLEVGRSPSAHERTAGLVSRAEAAVAARDDEEALACLARAGPLSEAWEPVLALRALLAGATARMGLGRATEALGVLEQARDLVEADAFTDADRANVLFHLGRCRYHLSSIPMAEALFTQALDLLRRSDLIDDRLRARILRWRSRCYRRQRDWESARADVEAALEVAERLGDREALAHGHFQASIIAERRGQWVLARSYAERAKELYDEQEDRLSVGRLLNNLGGLTFLLGNSEEAVRLLKQAFSVALEVGSEPDAAQAVSSLAQVHLRTGEPEIAEDQARHALRLLDGRVDFLDEQGNAQLVLGRALLEQGKLDEAEAALAAGEAMFDQLSSTSHRAAAWTAQAELSIRRGDKDKALGLYRRAAESLQDVRF
;
A
#
# COMPACT_ATOMS: atom_id res chain seq x y z
N MET A 1 -28.31 12.99 -30.74
CA MET A 1 -27.23 13.90 -30.36
C MET A 1 -26.01 13.05 -30.10
N PRO A 2 -24.80 13.37 -30.58
CA PRO A 2 -23.62 12.62 -30.26
C PRO A 2 -23.35 12.76 -28.76
N ILE A 3 -23.16 11.62 -28.09
CA ILE A 3 -22.80 11.53 -26.67
C ILE A 3 -21.43 12.20 -26.51
N ASP A 4 -21.39 13.33 -25.80
CA ASP A 4 -20.15 14.00 -25.43
C ASP A 4 -19.34 13.03 -24.58
N PRO A 5 -18.12 12.60 -25.01
CA PRO A 5 -17.29 11.68 -24.28
C PRO A 5 -16.49 12.39 -23.17
N SER A 6 -17.07 13.38 -22.49
CA SER A 6 -16.37 14.00 -21.36
C SER A 6 -16.10 12.95 -20.28
N PRO A 7 -14.89 12.91 -19.69
CA PRO A 7 -14.40 11.83 -18.83
C PRO A 7 -14.98 11.95 -17.41
N PHE A 8 -16.28 11.67 -17.26
CA PHE A 8 -16.98 11.78 -15.97
C PHE A 8 -17.15 10.47 -15.21
N TRP A 9 -16.70 9.36 -15.77
CA TRP A 9 -16.50 8.15 -14.99
C TRP A 9 -15.16 8.27 -14.27
N GLY A 10 -15.10 9.19 -13.29
CA GLY A 10 -14.02 9.17 -12.32
C GLY A 10 -14.23 7.97 -11.41
N ILE A 11 -13.59 6.83 -11.68
CA ILE A 11 -13.19 6.01 -10.55
C ILE A 11 -12.36 6.97 -9.71
N PRO A 12 -12.74 7.23 -8.44
CA PRO A 12 -12.00 8.14 -7.59
C PRO A 12 -10.54 7.74 -7.61
N SER A 13 -9.66 8.69 -7.82
CA SER A 13 -8.20 8.48 -7.70
C SER A 13 -7.82 8.09 -6.27
N GLY A 14 -8.78 8.11 -5.37
CA GLY A 14 -8.70 7.80 -3.95
C GLY A 14 -9.29 6.46 -3.55
N LEU A 15 -9.65 5.55 -4.47
CA LEU A 15 -9.84 4.18 -4.04
C LEU A 15 -8.54 3.73 -3.38
N HIS A 16 -8.49 3.89 -2.07
CA HIS A 16 -7.64 3.10 -1.20
C HIS A 16 -8.07 1.65 -1.43
N PHE A 17 -7.63 1.09 -2.56
CA PHE A 17 -7.47 -0.32 -2.62
C PHE A 17 -6.51 -0.65 -1.50
N SER A 18 -7.05 -1.12 -0.42
CA SER A 18 -6.32 -1.94 0.51
C SER A 18 -5.93 -3.20 -0.26
N ASP A 19 -4.96 -3.05 -1.14
CA ASP A 19 -4.43 -4.06 -2.06
C ASP A 19 -3.36 -4.87 -1.34
N GLU A 20 -3.61 -5.14 -0.09
CA GLU A 20 -2.89 -6.11 0.71
C GLU A 20 -3.72 -7.38 0.77
N GLY A 21 -3.94 -7.97 -0.41
CA GLY A 21 -4.24 -9.38 -0.50
C GLY A 21 -3.12 -10.15 0.18
N VAL A 22 -3.50 -11.14 0.93
CA VAL A 22 -2.69 -12.07 1.70
C VAL A 22 -1.43 -12.50 0.93
N TYR A 23 -0.33 -11.76 1.08
CA TYR A 23 0.99 -12.28 0.80
C TYR A 23 1.58 -12.82 2.11
N GLY A 24 0.84 -13.75 2.70
CA GLY A 24 1.37 -14.68 3.65
C GLY A 24 1.93 -15.83 2.85
N ALA A 25 3.17 -16.03 2.98
CA ALA A 25 3.90 -17.27 2.85
C ALA A 25 5.10 -17.16 1.91
N GLY A 26 6.19 -17.47 2.48
CA GLY A 26 7.27 -18.17 1.83
C GLY A 26 8.40 -17.29 1.33
N ILE A 27 9.02 -16.52 2.22
CA ILE A 27 10.47 -16.52 2.19
C ILE A 27 10.91 -17.80 2.94
N ALA A 28 10.61 -18.94 2.37
CA ALA A 28 11.41 -20.13 2.59
C ALA A 28 12.59 -20.02 1.62
N THR A 29 13.52 -19.16 1.93
CA THR A 29 14.86 -19.28 1.42
C THR A 29 15.50 -20.42 2.20
N ASP A 30 15.59 -21.59 1.54
CA ASP A 30 16.70 -22.52 1.79
C ASP A 30 18.00 -21.76 1.46
N LEU A 31 18.36 -20.84 2.34
CA LEU A 31 19.70 -20.27 2.37
C LEU A 31 20.55 -21.26 3.16
N GLU A 32 21.39 -21.97 2.43
CA GLU A 32 22.58 -22.58 3.05
C GLU A 32 23.20 -21.58 4.02
N PRO A 33 23.73 -22.02 5.16
CA PRO A 33 24.24 -21.15 6.20
C PRO A 33 25.45 -20.37 5.67
N GLN A 34 25.18 -19.16 5.20
CA GLN A 34 26.23 -18.20 4.84
C GLN A 34 27.12 -17.97 6.07
N GLN A 35 28.41 -17.88 5.81
CA GLN A 35 29.49 -17.72 6.80
C GLN A 35 29.14 -16.63 7.80
N ARG A 36 28.80 -17.06 9.03
CA ARG A 36 28.51 -16.19 10.17
C ARG A 36 29.71 -15.25 10.36
N SER A 37 29.50 -13.95 10.34
CA SER A 37 30.50 -12.97 10.71
C SER A 37 31.02 -13.32 12.08
N ARG A 38 32.34 -13.52 12.21
CA ARG A 38 32.97 -13.96 13.48
C ARG A 38 32.75 -12.87 14.52
N PRO A 39 32.20 -13.21 15.71
CA PRO A 39 31.91 -12.23 16.75
C PRO A 39 33.19 -11.51 17.22
N SER A 40 33.06 -10.20 17.52
CA SER A 40 34.16 -9.36 17.96
C SER A 40 34.71 -9.86 19.29
N PRO A 41 36.05 -10.08 19.44
CA PRO A 41 36.65 -10.47 20.71
C PRO A 41 36.31 -9.50 21.85
N THR A 42 36.16 -8.22 21.58
CA THR A 42 35.81 -7.19 22.56
C THR A 42 34.39 -7.37 23.09
N ALA A 43 33.41 -7.72 22.21
CA ALA A 43 32.04 -7.96 22.61
C ALA A 43 31.90 -9.23 23.46
N ILE A 44 32.62 -10.29 23.11
CA ILE A 44 32.71 -11.53 23.92
C ILE A 44 33.27 -11.24 25.29
N GLY A 45 34.39 -10.53 25.35
CA GLY A 45 35.05 -10.18 26.59
C GLY A 45 34.20 -9.34 27.53
N ALA A 46 33.44 -8.38 26.97
CA ALA A 46 32.51 -7.56 27.74
C ALA A 46 31.41 -8.42 28.39
N ARG A 47 30.83 -9.38 27.65
CA ARG A 47 29.78 -10.30 28.15
C ARG A 47 30.34 -11.21 29.27
N VAL A 48 31.53 -11.79 29.07
CA VAL A 48 32.17 -12.61 30.07
C VAL A 48 32.37 -11.80 31.37
N ARG A 49 32.84 -10.56 31.26
CA ARG A 49 33.03 -9.66 32.41
C ARG A 49 31.71 -9.34 33.10
N GLN A 50 30.66 -9.01 32.38
CA GLN A 50 29.32 -8.70 32.94
C GLN A 50 28.76 -9.88 33.72
N LEU A 51 28.79 -11.10 33.14
CA LEU A 51 28.32 -12.31 33.80
C LEU A 51 29.16 -12.65 35.06
N ARG A 52 30.47 -12.55 34.97
CA ARG A 52 31.36 -12.79 36.10
C ARG A 52 31.03 -11.85 37.27
N ILE A 53 30.87 -10.54 36.98
CA ILE A 53 30.54 -9.55 38.02
C ILE A 53 29.15 -9.84 38.61
N ALA A 54 28.14 -10.15 37.75
CA ALA A 54 26.80 -10.49 38.21
C ALA A 54 26.77 -11.71 39.16
N GLN A 55 27.72 -12.65 38.99
CA GLN A 55 27.86 -13.83 39.86
C GLN A 55 28.82 -13.60 41.03
N GLY A 56 29.32 -12.38 41.23
CA GLY A 56 30.26 -12.07 42.32
C GLY A 56 31.64 -12.73 42.21
N LEU A 57 31.99 -13.25 41.03
CA LEU A 57 33.26 -13.95 40.82
C LEU A 57 34.41 -12.97 40.57
N THR A 58 35.61 -13.29 41.13
CA THR A 58 36.86 -12.62 40.75
C THR A 58 37.38 -13.22 39.44
N GLN A 59 38.30 -12.53 38.75
CA GLN A 59 38.96 -13.09 37.55
C GLN A 59 39.72 -14.39 37.89
N THR A 60 40.34 -14.46 39.06
CA THR A 60 40.99 -15.67 39.58
C THR A 60 39.95 -16.76 39.82
N GLY A 61 38.82 -16.42 40.45
CA GLY A 61 37.72 -17.34 40.72
C GLY A 61 37.10 -17.91 39.45
N LEU A 62 36.93 -17.09 38.40
CA LEU A 62 36.44 -17.56 37.11
C LEU A 62 37.40 -18.51 36.43
N GLY A 63 38.73 -18.22 36.46
CA GLY A 63 39.76 -19.05 35.84
C GLY A 63 40.15 -20.31 36.64
N LEU A 64 39.68 -20.43 37.87
CA LEU A 64 40.13 -21.48 38.80
C LEU A 64 40.01 -22.90 38.21
N GLY A 65 41.14 -23.60 38.22
CA GLY A 65 41.25 -24.97 37.73
C GLY A 65 41.67 -25.12 36.26
N ARG A 66 41.68 -24.04 35.44
CA ARG A 66 42.07 -24.16 34.01
C ARG A 66 42.84 -22.98 33.44
N PHE A 67 42.55 -21.75 33.85
CA PHE A 67 43.13 -20.53 33.26
C PHE A 67 43.66 -19.58 34.32
N SER A 68 44.75 -18.86 33.99
CA SER A 68 45.28 -17.81 34.86
C SER A 68 44.38 -16.56 34.89
N LYS A 69 44.51 -15.77 35.96
CA LYS A 69 43.84 -14.46 36.09
C LYS A 69 44.17 -13.55 34.89
N GLU A 70 45.44 -13.57 34.47
CA GLU A 70 45.95 -12.75 33.37
C GLU A 70 45.26 -13.11 32.07
N TYR A 71 45.05 -14.40 31.77
CA TYR A 71 44.36 -14.86 30.57
C TYR A 71 42.89 -14.48 30.58
N ILE A 72 42.18 -14.64 31.67
CA ILE A 72 40.79 -14.17 31.82
C ILE A 72 40.73 -12.66 31.64
N SER A 73 41.64 -11.88 32.21
CA SER A 73 41.71 -10.43 32.04
C SER A 73 41.97 -10.02 30.59
N GLN A 74 42.77 -10.77 29.84
CA GLN A 74 43.02 -10.51 28.42
C GLN A 74 41.79 -10.79 27.57
N ILE A 75 41.04 -11.87 27.87
CA ILE A 75 39.76 -12.17 27.21
C ILE A 75 38.75 -11.04 27.47
N GLU A 76 38.55 -10.65 28.72
CA GLU A 76 37.61 -9.60 29.12
C GLU A 76 37.91 -8.23 28.46
N ARG A 77 39.18 -7.95 28.15
CA ARG A 77 39.61 -6.73 27.43
C ARG A 77 39.62 -6.89 25.91
N GLY A 78 39.25 -8.07 25.38
CA GLY A 78 39.30 -8.36 23.95
C GLY A 78 40.72 -8.47 23.37
N ARG A 79 41.76 -8.56 24.24
CA ARG A 79 43.16 -8.65 23.83
C ARG A 79 43.63 -10.09 23.54
N ALA A 80 42.93 -11.08 24.07
CA ALA A 80 43.09 -12.48 23.74
C ALA A 80 41.82 -13.02 23.08
N ARG A 81 41.98 -13.81 22.01
CA ARG A 81 40.88 -14.50 21.34
C ARG A 81 40.64 -15.84 22.03
N ALA A 82 39.52 -16.02 22.67
CA ALA A 82 39.11 -17.28 23.24
C ALA A 82 38.89 -18.33 22.17
N THR A 83 39.42 -19.52 22.33
CA THR A 83 39.13 -20.67 21.45
C THR A 83 37.73 -21.18 21.73
N PRO A 84 37.11 -21.94 20.79
CA PRO A 84 35.82 -22.58 21.03
C PRO A 84 35.78 -23.38 22.34
N ALA A 85 36.79 -24.17 22.61
CA ALA A 85 36.94 -24.95 23.85
C ALA A 85 37.06 -24.08 25.11
N THR A 86 37.66 -22.88 24.98
CA THR A 86 37.71 -21.90 26.07
C THR A 86 36.34 -21.27 26.31
N LEU A 87 35.61 -20.97 25.25
CA LEU A 87 34.26 -20.43 25.35
C LEU A 87 33.25 -21.44 25.91
N ASP A 88 33.35 -22.71 25.52
CA ASP A 88 32.53 -23.78 26.10
C ASP A 88 32.75 -23.89 27.60
N TRP A 89 34.00 -23.87 28.04
CA TRP A 89 34.33 -23.94 29.45
C TRP A 89 33.87 -22.68 30.24
N LEU A 90 34.07 -21.50 29.69
CA LEU A 90 33.57 -20.25 30.29
C LEU A 90 32.04 -20.24 30.37
N ALA A 91 31.37 -20.72 29.34
CA ALA A 91 29.91 -20.80 29.26
C ALA A 91 29.34 -21.71 30.36
N GLU A 92 29.92 -22.93 30.51
CA GLU A 92 29.53 -23.87 31.57
C GLU A 92 29.72 -23.25 32.96
N ARG A 93 30.84 -22.59 33.20
CA ARG A 93 31.15 -22.00 34.50
C ARG A 93 30.32 -20.76 34.83
N LEU A 94 29.88 -20.03 33.80
CA LEU A 94 29.01 -18.86 33.92
C LEU A 94 27.52 -19.21 33.80
N GLY A 95 27.17 -20.51 33.66
CA GLY A 95 25.78 -20.96 33.57
C GLY A 95 25.02 -20.48 32.33
N VAL A 96 25.75 -20.30 31.23
CA VAL A 96 25.18 -19.82 29.94
C VAL A 96 25.62 -20.74 28.81
N THR A 97 25.05 -20.55 27.59
CA THR A 97 25.51 -21.27 26.40
C THR A 97 26.72 -20.57 25.77
N ARG A 98 27.56 -21.33 25.02
CA ARG A 98 28.63 -20.73 24.22
C ARG A 98 28.08 -19.69 23.25
N GLU A 99 26.96 -19.98 22.64
CA GLU A 99 26.28 -19.08 21.70
C GLU A 99 25.90 -17.76 22.39
N PHE A 100 25.44 -17.80 23.63
CA PHE A 100 25.21 -16.58 24.40
C PHE A 100 26.49 -15.75 24.57
N LEU A 101 27.63 -16.40 24.84
CA LEU A 101 28.91 -15.69 24.96
C LEU A 101 29.36 -15.11 23.61
N GLU A 102 29.17 -15.83 22.51
CA GLU A 102 29.58 -15.43 21.18
C GLU A 102 28.67 -14.33 20.63
N VAL A 103 27.33 -14.48 20.74
CA VAL A 103 26.33 -13.65 20.03
C VAL A 103 25.52 -12.78 21.00
N GLY A 104 25.51 -13.09 22.30
CA GLY A 104 24.72 -12.37 23.33
C GLY A 104 23.24 -12.80 23.38
N ARG A 105 22.91 -13.97 22.84
CA ARG A 105 21.55 -14.51 22.81
C ARG A 105 21.52 -15.91 23.39
N SER A 106 20.43 -16.24 24.12
CA SER A 106 20.10 -17.65 24.35
C SER A 106 19.31 -18.17 23.15
N PRO A 107 19.46 -19.44 22.75
CA PRO A 107 18.66 -20.03 21.67
C PRO A 107 17.16 -19.82 21.88
N SER A 108 16.66 -19.98 23.09
CA SER A 108 15.27 -19.76 23.47
C SER A 108 14.81 -18.30 23.37
N ALA A 109 15.69 -17.31 23.52
CA ALA A 109 15.36 -15.90 23.33
C ALA A 109 15.31 -15.53 21.85
N HIS A 110 16.24 -16.06 21.05
CA HIS A 110 16.22 -15.88 19.59
C HIS A 110 14.97 -16.50 18.96
N GLU A 111 14.66 -17.75 19.32
CA GLU A 111 13.44 -18.44 18.83
C GLU A 111 12.16 -17.70 19.20
N ARG A 112 12.06 -17.16 20.42
CA ARG A 112 10.92 -16.34 20.84
C ARG A 112 10.79 -15.06 20.02
N THR A 113 11.90 -14.37 19.79
CA THR A 113 11.92 -13.14 19.00
C THR A 113 11.54 -13.43 17.54
N ALA A 114 12.12 -14.48 16.94
CA ALA A 114 11.78 -14.91 15.59
C ALA A 114 10.30 -15.32 15.48
N GLY A 115 9.77 -16.03 16.47
CA GLY A 115 8.36 -16.38 16.54
C GLY A 115 7.42 -15.17 16.62
N LEU A 116 7.81 -14.12 17.37
CA LEU A 116 7.03 -12.88 17.46
C LEU A 116 7.08 -12.07 16.16
N VAL A 117 8.23 -12.02 15.49
CA VAL A 117 8.34 -11.37 14.17
C VAL A 117 7.49 -12.09 13.13
N SER A 118 7.55 -13.43 13.08
CA SER A 118 6.72 -14.22 12.16
C SER A 118 5.22 -14.05 12.44
N ARG A 119 4.81 -13.92 13.70
CA ARG A 119 3.42 -13.60 14.04
C ARG A 119 3.03 -12.18 13.60
N ALA A 120 3.94 -11.22 13.73
CA ALA A 120 3.70 -9.87 13.25
C ALA A 120 3.51 -9.84 11.73
N GLU A 121 4.33 -10.58 10.97
CA GLU A 121 4.16 -10.74 9.52
C GLU A 121 2.83 -11.40 9.15
N ALA A 122 2.42 -12.43 9.88
CA ALA A 122 1.13 -13.08 9.69
C ALA A 122 -0.04 -12.14 10.02
N ALA A 123 0.07 -11.33 11.06
CA ALA A 123 -0.92 -10.33 11.43
C ALA A 123 -1.02 -9.22 10.36
N VAL A 124 0.10 -8.72 9.82
CA VAL A 124 0.11 -7.80 8.68
C VAL A 124 -0.61 -8.41 7.47
N ALA A 125 -0.32 -9.69 7.16
CA ALA A 125 -1.01 -10.39 6.07
C ALA A 125 -2.51 -10.53 6.31
N ALA A 126 -2.94 -10.71 7.56
CA ALA A 126 -4.34 -10.74 7.97
C ALA A 126 -4.98 -9.35 8.16
N ARG A 127 -4.25 -8.26 7.93
CA ARG A 127 -4.65 -6.86 8.18
C ARG A 127 -4.96 -6.53 9.63
N ASP A 128 -4.43 -7.30 10.55
CA ASP A 128 -4.47 -7.00 11.97
C ASP A 128 -3.20 -6.23 12.35
N ASP A 129 -3.16 -4.97 11.90
CA ASP A 129 -2.00 -4.10 12.04
C ASP A 129 -1.71 -3.74 13.51
N GLU A 130 -2.72 -3.73 14.36
CA GLU A 130 -2.55 -3.50 15.79
C GLU A 130 -1.88 -4.69 16.47
N GLU A 131 -2.32 -5.95 16.21
CA GLU A 131 -1.65 -7.15 16.73
C GLU A 131 -0.23 -7.27 16.16
N ALA A 132 0.00 -6.88 14.90
CA ALA A 132 1.34 -6.84 14.34
C ALA A 132 2.30 -5.95 15.16
N LEU A 133 1.89 -4.72 15.47
CA LEU A 133 2.66 -3.80 16.31
C LEU A 133 2.80 -4.30 17.75
N ALA A 134 1.77 -4.93 18.31
CA ALA A 134 1.82 -5.53 19.65
C ALA A 134 2.82 -6.70 19.70
N CYS A 135 2.87 -7.55 18.69
CA CYS A 135 3.87 -8.61 18.57
C CYS A 135 5.30 -8.05 18.50
N LEU A 136 5.54 -7.00 17.71
CA LEU A 136 6.84 -6.35 17.61
C LEU A 136 7.24 -5.65 18.92
N ALA A 137 6.32 -5.02 19.61
CA ALA A 137 6.57 -4.43 20.93
C ALA A 137 6.99 -5.49 21.96
N ARG A 138 6.39 -6.67 21.94
CA ARG A 138 6.76 -7.82 22.78
C ARG A 138 8.12 -8.43 22.40
N ALA A 139 8.51 -8.35 21.14
CA ALA A 139 9.84 -8.78 20.68
C ALA A 139 10.94 -7.87 21.25
N GLY A 140 10.60 -6.66 21.65
CA GLY A 140 11.50 -5.68 22.26
C GLY A 140 12.21 -4.79 21.23
N PRO A 141 12.99 -3.80 21.72
CA PRO A 141 13.68 -2.87 20.85
C PRO A 141 14.80 -3.57 20.07
N LEU A 142 15.05 -3.09 18.86
CA LEU A 142 16.18 -3.52 18.06
C LEU A 142 17.49 -3.22 18.80
N SER A 143 18.38 -4.18 18.81
CA SER A 143 19.71 -4.08 19.45
C SER A 143 20.74 -4.84 18.60
N GLU A 144 22.03 -4.64 18.89
CA GLU A 144 23.12 -5.40 18.25
C GLU A 144 23.00 -6.93 18.45
N ALA A 145 22.16 -7.35 19.40
CA ALA A 145 21.86 -8.76 19.62
C ALA A 145 20.90 -9.35 18.57
N TRP A 146 20.21 -8.55 17.77
CA TRP A 146 19.32 -9.06 16.72
C TRP A 146 20.12 -9.56 15.52
N GLU A 147 19.67 -10.66 14.94
CA GLU A 147 20.19 -11.08 13.65
C GLU A 147 19.78 -10.05 12.57
N PRO A 148 20.69 -9.61 11.69
CA PRO A 148 20.40 -8.54 10.74
C PRO A 148 19.14 -8.81 9.86
N VAL A 149 19.00 -10.05 9.37
CA VAL A 149 17.83 -10.44 8.55
C VAL A 149 16.54 -10.37 9.37
N LEU A 150 16.57 -10.83 10.63
CA LEU A 150 15.40 -10.77 11.52
C LEU A 150 15.04 -9.32 11.86
N ALA A 151 16.04 -8.46 12.05
CA ALA A 151 15.85 -7.03 12.28
C ALA A 151 15.19 -6.36 11.07
N LEU A 152 15.66 -6.67 9.86
CA LEU A 152 15.04 -6.16 8.63
C LEU A 152 13.58 -6.57 8.50
N ARG A 153 13.25 -7.85 8.71
CA ARG A 153 11.88 -8.37 8.67
C ARG A 153 10.97 -7.62 9.67
N ALA A 154 11.45 -7.42 10.90
CA ALA A 154 10.71 -6.69 11.93
C ALA A 154 10.46 -5.22 11.53
N LEU A 155 11.46 -4.54 10.95
CA LEU A 155 11.32 -3.16 10.46
C LEU A 155 10.29 -3.08 9.33
N LEU A 156 10.36 -3.98 8.33
CA LEU A 156 9.44 -4.00 7.21
C LEU A 156 8.00 -4.32 7.65
N ALA A 157 7.81 -5.32 8.52
CA ALA A 157 6.50 -5.63 9.10
C ALA A 157 5.94 -4.45 9.89
N GLY A 158 6.78 -3.83 10.75
CA GLY A 158 6.38 -2.68 11.56
C GLY A 158 6.05 -1.43 10.73
N ALA A 159 6.75 -1.21 9.63
CA ALA A 159 6.44 -0.11 8.70
C ALA A 159 5.13 -0.38 7.95
N THR A 160 4.92 -1.62 7.49
CA THR A 160 3.70 -2.01 6.78
C THR A 160 2.47 -1.87 7.69
N ALA A 161 2.53 -2.34 8.93
CA ALA A 161 1.45 -2.18 9.90
C ALA A 161 1.13 -0.69 10.18
N ARG A 162 2.16 0.17 10.30
CA ARG A 162 1.94 1.62 10.47
C ARG A 162 1.27 2.25 9.25
N MET A 163 1.64 1.82 8.05
CA MET A 163 0.97 2.29 6.82
C MET A 163 -0.50 1.86 6.79
N GLY A 164 -0.82 0.62 7.18
CA GLY A 164 -2.19 0.13 7.28
C GLY A 164 -3.05 0.92 8.29
N LEU A 165 -2.44 1.39 9.38
CA LEU A 165 -3.09 2.27 10.38
C LEU A 165 -3.11 3.77 9.98
N GLY A 166 -2.72 4.13 8.75
CA GLY A 166 -2.66 5.53 8.30
C GLY A 166 -1.49 6.34 8.87
N ARG A 167 -0.54 5.70 9.58
CA ARG A 167 0.61 6.35 10.23
C ARG A 167 1.85 6.39 9.32
N ALA A 168 1.67 6.87 8.08
CA ALA A 168 2.72 6.83 7.06
C ALA A 168 3.98 7.62 7.45
N THR A 169 3.85 8.71 8.19
CA THR A 169 5.02 9.49 8.67
C THR A 169 5.88 8.69 9.66
N GLU A 170 5.25 7.93 10.57
CA GLU A 170 5.98 7.04 11.48
C GLU A 170 6.63 5.87 10.73
N ALA A 171 5.92 5.31 9.74
CA ALA A 171 6.44 4.25 8.89
C ALA A 171 7.71 4.69 8.15
N LEU A 172 7.76 5.95 7.68
CA LEU A 172 8.93 6.49 7.01
C LEU A 172 10.18 6.43 7.89
N GLY A 173 10.08 6.84 9.16
CA GLY A 173 11.22 6.78 10.09
C GLY A 173 11.73 5.35 10.32
N VAL A 174 10.82 4.37 10.35
CA VAL A 174 11.18 2.94 10.46
C VAL A 174 11.85 2.44 9.18
N LEU A 175 11.38 2.85 8.02
CA LEU A 175 11.95 2.46 6.73
C LEU A 175 13.32 3.09 6.46
N GLU A 176 13.59 4.31 6.95
CA GLU A 176 14.92 4.90 6.90
C GLU A 176 15.92 4.06 7.75
N GLN A 177 15.51 3.57 8.92
CA GLN A 177 16.33 2.62 9.69
C GLN A 177 16.58 1.32 8.91
N ALA A 178 15.57 0.79 8.22
CA ALA A 178 15.74 -0.38 7.36
C ALA A 178 16.71 -0.11 6.21
N ARG A 179 16.68 1.08 5.62
CA ARG A 179 17.61 1.49 4.56
C ARG A 179 19.04 1.54 5.07
N ASP A 180 19.28 2.16 6.24
CA ASP A 180 20.61 2.23 6.81
C ASP A 180 21.14 0.81 7.17
N LEU A 181 20.24 -0.08 7.61
CA LEU A 181 20.61 -1.46 7.94
C LEU A 181 21.08 -2.25 6.71
N VAL A 182 20.43 -2.10 5.55
CA VAL A 182 20.76 -2.88 4.35
C VAL A 182 21.98 -2.38 3.58
N GLU A 183 22.61 -1.28 4.01
CA GLU A 183 23.91 -0.84 3.48
C GLU A 183 25.06 -1.78 3.90
N ALA A 184 24.86 -2.61 4.93
CA ALA A 184 25.87 -3.57 5.35
C ALA A 184 26.06 -4.70 4.32
N ASP A 185 27.29 -5.25 4.25
CA ASP A 185 27.67 -6.31 3.30
C ASP A 185 26.88 -7.62 3.47
N ALA A 186 26.15 -7.76 4.57
CA ALA A 186 25.32 -8.93 4.86
C ALA A 186 24.05 -9.01 4.01
N PHE A 187 23.69 -7.95 3.28
CA PHE A 187 22.45 -7.86 2.53
C PHE A 187 22.70 -7.83 1.01
N THR A 188 21.74 -8.42 0.29
CA THR A 188 21.76 -8.52 -1.17
C THR A 188 21.13 -7.29 -1.82
N ASP A 189 21.32 -7.15 -3.15
CA ASP A 189 20.60 -6.13 -3.91
C ASP A 189 19.09 -6.36 -3.93
N ALA A 190 18.63 -7.61 -3.77
CA ALA A 190 17.21 -7.92 -3.61
C ALA A 190 16.65 -7.39 -2.28
N ASP A 191 17.42 -7.48 -1.18
CA ASP A 191 17.02 -6.90 0.11
C ASP A 191 16.94 -5.37 0.03
N ARG A 192 17.92 -4.73 -0.60
CA ARG A 192 17.93 -3.28 -0.85
C ARG A 192 16.74 -2.87 -1.71
N ALA A 193 16.44 -3.62 -2.77
CA ALA A 193 15.27 -3.38 -3.63
C ALA A 193 13.96 -3.50 -2.86
N ASN A 194 13.85 -4.47 -1.95
CA ASN A 194 12.66 -4.65 -1.12
C ASN A 194 12.45 -3.47 -0.15
N VAL A 195 13.53 -2.95 0.46
CA VAL A 195 13.45 -1.74 1.30
C VAL A 195 13.03 -0.52 0.47
N LEU A 196 13.63 -0.31 -0.70
CA LEU A 196 13.24 0.79 -1.62
C LEU A 196 11.78 0.66 -2.06
N PHE A 197 11.30 -0.55 -2.28
CA PHE A 197 9.88 -0.81 -2.57
C PHE A 197 8.97 -0.33 -1.44
N HIS A 198 9.27 -0.66 -0.18
CA HIS A 198 8.48 -0.21 0.96
C HIS A 198 8.57 1.31 1.18
N LEU A 199 9.75 1.90 0.98
CA LEU A 199 9.92 3.37 0.98
C LEU A 199 9.07 4.03 -0.11
N GLY A 200 9.07 3.47 -1.32
CA GLY A 200 8.23 3.95 -2.44
C GLY A 200 6.75 3.91 -2.09
N ARG A 201 6.26 2.81 -1.49
CA ARG A 201 4.87 2.71 -0.99
C ARG A 201 4.56 3.80 0.03
N CYS A 202 5.43 3.96 1.01
CA CYS A 202 5.27 4.98 2.06
C CYS A 202 5.22 6.39 1.45
N ARG A 203 6.11 6.73 0.52
CA ARG A 203 6.11 8.02 -0.20
C ARG A 203 4.85 8.22 -1.03
N TYR A 204 4.33 7.15 -1.64
CA TYR A 204 3.05 7.19 -2.35
C TYR A 204 1.89 7.58 -1.42
N HIS A 205 1.78 6.94 -0.24
CA HIS A 205 0.78 7.29 0.78
C HIS A 205 0.92 8.72 1.31
N LEU A 206 2.14 9.24 1.35
CA LEU A 206 2.42 10.65 1.67
C LEU A 206 2.21 11.60 0.48
N SER A 207 1.59 11.13 -0.60
CA SER A 207 1.34 11.91 -1.84
C SER A 207 2.60 12.46 -2.53
N SER A 208 3.78 11.95 -2.19
CA SER A 208 5.06 12.31 -2.81
C SER A 208 5.32 11.41 -4.03
N ILE A 209 4.48 11.56 -5.06
CA ILE A 209 4.43 10.65 -6.22
C ILE A 209 5.74 10.59 -7.01
N PRO A 210 6.42 11.72 -7.34
CA PRO A 210 7.70 11.65 -8.08
C PRO A 210 8.79 10.92 -7.29
N MET A 211 8.84 11.09 -5.96
CA MET A 211 9.80 10.38 -5.12
C MET A 211 9.48 8.88 -5.04
N ALA A 212 8.20 8.53 -4.95
CA ALA A 212 7.78 7.12 -4.97
C ALA A 212 8.18 6.43 -6.27
N GLU A 213 7.93 7.06 -7.42
CA GLU A 213 8.33 6.58 -8.74
C GLU A 213 9.84 6.36 -8.84
N ALA A 214 10.65 7.35 -8.40
CA ALA A 214 12.10 7.25 -8.41
C ALA A 214 12.60 6.06 -7.57
N LEU A 215 12.03 5.83 -6.38
CA LEU A 215 12.36 4.71 -5.51
C LEU A 215 12.00 3.35 -6.15
N PHE A 216 10.83 3.25 -6.79
CA PHE A 216 10.44 2.03 -7.52
C PHE A 216 11.36 1.77 -8.73
N THR A 217 11.79 2.81 -9.43
CA THR A 217 12.73 2.68 -10.55
C THR A 217 14.09 2.19 -10.05
N GLN A 218 14.63 2.76 -8.96
CA GLN A 218 15.86 2.30 -8.34
C GLN A 218 15.76 0.83 -7.88
N ALA A 219 14.64 0.45 -7.29
CA ALA A 219 14.41 -0.95 -6.87
C ALA A 219 14.42 -1.92 -8.06
N LEU A 220 13.81 -1.56 -9.20
CA LEU A 220 13.86 -2.37 -10.42
C LEU A 220 15.27 -2.46 -11.00
N ASP A 221 16.06 -1.39 -10.90
CA ASP A 221 17.46 -1.38 -11.37
C ASP A 221 18.35 -2.30 -10.51
N LEU A 222 18.14 -2.35 -9.19
CA LEU A 222 18.83 -3.29 -8.31
C LEU A 222 18.45 -4.74 -8.64
N LEU A 223 17.17 -5.04 -8.84
CA LEU A 223 16.72 -6.39 -9.21
C LEU A 223 17.29 -6.86 -10.55
N ARG A 224 17.51 -5.94 -11.51
CA ARG A 224 18.16 -6.28 -12.79
C ARG A 224 19.64 -6.61 -12.65
N ARG A 225 20.32 -6.10 -11.62
CA ARG A 225 21.75 -6.35 -11.35
C ARG A 225 21.96 -7.54 -10.43
N SER A 226 20.90 -7.94 -9.70
CA SER A 226 20.95 -9.06 -8.79
C SER A 226 21.07 -10.38 -9.55
N ASP A 227 21.95 -11.28 -9.08
CA ASP A 227 22.03 -12.66 -9.57
C ASP A 227 20.81 -13.50 -9.16
N LEU A 228 20.03 -13.03 -8.19
CA LEU A 228 18.81 -13.65 -7.72
C LEU A 228 17.59 -13.02 -8.41
N ILE A 229 16.86 -13.83 -9.16
CA ILE A 229 15.64 -13.38 -9.83
C ILE A 229 14.48 -13.43 -8.82
N ASP A 230 14.07 -12.27 -8.30
CA ASP A 230 12.84 -12.15 -7.52
C ASP A 230 11.71 -11.57 -8.39
N ASP A 231 11.11 -12.44 -9.18
CA ASP A 231 10.02 -12.09 -10.08
C ASP A 231 8.77 -11.61 -9.31
N ARG A 232 8.53 -12.10 -8.10
CA ARG A 232 7.38 -11.63 -7.27
C ARG A 232 7.58 -10.19 -6.82
N LEU A 233 8.74 -9.86 -6.30
CA LEU A 233 9.06 -8.47 -5.92
C LEU A 233 9.02 -7.55 -7.14
N ARG A 234 9.56 -7.99 -8.28
CA ARG A 234 9.51 -7.25 -9.54
C ARG A 234 8.07 -6.91 -9.96
N ALA A 235 7.16 -7.88 -9.96
CA ALA A 235 5.76 -7.66 -10.31
C ALA A 235 5.09 -6.67 -9.34
N ARG A 236 5.36 -6.78 -8.02
CA ARG A 236 4.86 -5.84 -7.01
C ARG A 236 5.34 -4.41 -7.26
N ILE A 237 6.63 -4.22 -7.56
CA ILE A 237 7.21 -2.90 -7.84
C ILE A 237 6.57 -2.29 -9.10
N LEU A 238 6.46 -3.06 -10.19
CA LEU A 238 5.83 -2.61 -11.44
C LEU A 238 4.39 -2.16 -11.21
N ARG A 239 3.59 -2.93 -10.47
CA ARG A 239 2.22 -2.54 -10.11
C ARG A 239 2.17 -1.21 -9.36
N TRP A 240 3.05 -0.98 -8.39
CA TRP A 240 3.06 0.26 -7.63
C TRP A 240 3.60 1.44 -8.44
N ARG A 241 4.60 1.23 -9.30
CA ARG A 241 5.09 2.28 -10.20
C ARG A 241 4.02 2.68 -11.23
N SER A 242 3.28 1.73 -11.77
CA SER A 242 2.11 2.00 -12.62
C SER A 242 1.08 2.92 -11.94
N ARG A 243 0.87 2.76 -10.62
CA ARG A 243 -0.01 3.68 -9.87
C ARG A 243 0.56 5.10 -9.81
N CYS A 244 1.87 5.28 -9.70
CA CYS A 244 2.52 6.59 -9.78
C CYS A 244 2.26 7.22 -11.16
N TYR A 245 2.51 6.50 -12.24
CA TYR A 245 2.26 6.96 -13.60
C TYR A 245 0.80 7.32 -13.83
N ARG A 246 -0.14 6.53 -13.30
CA ARG A 246 -1.58 6.86 -13.36
C ARG A 246 -1.91 8.18 -12.64
N ARG A 247 -1.31 8.44 -11.49
CA ARG A 247 -1.48 9.71 -10.75
C ARG A 247 -0.91 10.89 -11.54
N GLN A 248 0.16 10.67 -12.29
CA GLN A 248 0.78 11.65 -13.18
C GLN A 248 0.09 11.72 -14.55
N ARG A 249 -0.92 10.88 -14.84
CA ARG A 249 -1.60 10.72 -16.13
C ARG A 249 -0.69 10.26 -17.28
N ASP A 250 0.44 9.67 -16.97
CA ASP A 250 1.28 8.97 -17.94
C ASP A 250 0.72 7.56 -18.18
N TRP A 251 -0.29 7.50 -19.05
CA TRP A 251 -1.03 6.28 -19.34
C TRP A 251 -0.20 5.25 -20.11
N GLU A 252 0.79 5.69 -20.88
CA GLU A 252 1.67 4.79 -21.65
C GLU A 252 2.63 4.05 -20.73
N SER A 253 3.33 4.77 -19.85
CA SER A 253 4.22 4.15 -18.87
C SER A 253 3.43 3.28 -17.87
N ALA A 254 2.24 3.73 -17.47
CA ALA A 254 1.37 2.93 -16.60
C ALA A 254 0.96 1.60 -17.25
N ARG A 255 0.61 1.62 -18.55
CA ARG A 255 0.26 0.43 -19.33
C ARG A 255 1.46 -0.53 -19.45
N ALA A 256 2.61 0.00 -19.83
CA ALA A 256 3.82 -0.81 -19.99
C ALA A 256 4.18 -1.57 -18.70
N ASP A 257 4.09 -0.90 -17.55
CA ASP A 257 4.37 -1.52 -16.25
C ASP A 257 3.32 -2.59 -15.88
N VAL A 258 2.04 -2.36 -16.16
CA VAL A 258 0.99 -3.36 -15.91
C VAL A 258 1.15 -4.57 -16.81
N GLU A 259 1.42 -4.38 -18.11
CA GLU A 259 1.66 -5.47 -19.05
C GLU A 259 2.87 -6.32 -18.61
N ALA A 260 3.98 -5.69 -18.22
CA ALA A 260 5.15 -6.39 -17.71
C ALA A 260 4.86 -7.14 -16.38
N ALA A 261 4.02 -6.58 -15.51
CA ALA A 261 3.60 -7.26 -14.30
C ALA A 261 2.70 -8.47 -14.58
N LEU A 262 1.79 -8.37 -15.56
CA LEU A 262 0.94 -9.47 -16.00
C LEU A 262 1.75 -10.63 -16.58
N GLU A 263 2.75 -10.35 -17.44
CA GLU A 263 3.64 -11.39 -17.98
C GLU A 263 4.36 -12.17 -16.86
N VAL A 264 4.80 -11.48 -15.83
CA VAL A 264 5.43 -12.12 -14.66
C VAL A 264 4.41 -12.96 -13.90
N ALA A 265 3.22 -12.43 -13.65
CA ALA A 265 2.15 -13.14 -12.92
C ALA A 265 1.69 -14.41 -13.68
N GLU A 266 1.61 -14.36 -15.00
CA GLU A 266 1.31 -15.52 -15.84
C GLU A 266 2.37 -16.63 -15.71
N ARG A 267 3.66 -16.26 -15.79
CA ARG A 267 4.76 -17.23 -15.61
C ARG A 267 4.77 -17.88 -14.24
N LEU A 268 4.41 -17.13 -13.20
CA LEU A 268 4.34 -17.62 -11.83
C LEU A 268 3.04 -18.38 -11.51
N GLY A 269 2.03 -18.31 -12.38
CA GLY A 269 0.69 -18.83 -12.11
C GLY A 269 0.00 -18.10 -10.94
N ASP A 270 0.39 -16.85 -10.66
CA ASP A 270 -0.11 -16.04 -9.55
C ASP A 270 -1.47 -15.43 -9.92
N ARG A 271 -2.55 -16.16 -9.58
CA ARG A 271 -3.92 -15.79 -9.96
C ARG A 271 -4.38 -14.47 -9.31
N GLU A 272 -3.91 -14.17 -8.12
CA GLU A 272 -4.22 -12.91 -7.43
C GLU A 272 -3.54 -11.73 -8.13
N ALA A 273 -2.24 -11.85 -8.44
CA ALA A 273 -1.52 -10.83 -9.19
C ALA A 273 -2.13 -10.61 -10.59
N LEU A 274 -2.62 -11.68 -11.24
CA LEU A 274 -3.35 -11.59 -12.52
C LEU A 274 -4.66 -10.82 -12.37
N ALA A 275 -5.48 -11.14 -11.35
CA ALA A 275 -6.74 -10.45 -11.11
C ALA A 275 -6.52 -8.93 -10.92
N HIS A 276 -5.59 -8.58 -10.05
CA HIS A 276 -5.22 -7.18 -9.82
C HIS A 276 -4.62 -6.51 -11.08
N GLY A 277 -3.76 -7.20 -11.82
CA GLY A 277 -3.16 -6.70 -13.05
C GLY A 277 -4.22 -6.36 -14.10
N HIS A 278 -5.14 -7.29 -14.36
CA HIS A 278 -6.24 -7.08 -15.30
C HIS A 278 -7.17 -5.93 -14.87
N PHE A 279 -7.45 -5.81 -13.57
CA PHE A 279 -8.24 -4.67 -13.09
C PHE A 279 -7.52 -3.34 -13.32
N GLN A 280 -6.22 -3.25 -13.05
CA GLN A 280 -5.43 -2.04 -13.35
C GLN A 280 -5.40 -1.74 -14.85
N ALA A 281 -5.24 -2.76 -15.69
CA ALA A 281 -5.28 -2.63 -17.16
C ALA A 281 -6.64 -2.09 -17.64
N SER A 282 -7.74 -2.55 -17.04
CA SER A 282 -9.09 -2.05 -17.32
C SER A 282 -9.20 -0.54 -17.09
N ILE A 283 -8.75 -0.06 -15.94
CA ILE A 283 -8.77 1.38 -15.59
C ILE A 283 -7.92 2.20 -16.56
N ILE A 284 -6.75 1.72 -16.94
CA ILE A 284 -5.86 2.41 -17.87
C ILE A 284 -6.48 2.47 -19.27
N ALA A 285 -7.04 1.37 -19.75
CA ALA A 285 -7.72 1.30 -21.06
C ALA A 285 -8.95 2.22 -21.11
N GLU A 286 -9.75 2.29 -20.04
CA GLU A 286 -10.89 3.21 -19.91
C GLU A 286 -10.43 4.67 -20.05
N ARG A 287 -9.37 5.08 -19.34
CA ARG A 287 -8.83 6.45 -19.39
C ARG A 287 -8.26 6.83 -20.75
N ARG A 288 -7.92 5.85 -21.56
CA ARG A 288 -7.48 6.02 -22.95
C ARG A 288 -8.64 5.98 -23.96
N GLY A 289 -9.90 5.84 -23.51
CA GLY A 289 -11.07 5.71 -24.36
C GLY A 289 -11.20 4.35 -25.08
N GLN A 290 -10.41 3.36 -24.66
CA GLN A 290 -10.40 2.00 -25.22
C GLN A 290 -11.45 1.12 -24.52
N TRP A 291 -12.71 1.53 -24.54
CA TRP A 291 -13.77 0.98 -23.68
C TRP A 291 -14.02 -0.52 -23.88
N VAL A 292 -13.93 -1.03 -25.12
CA VAL A 292 -14.08 -2.47 -25.39
C VAL A 292 -12.95 -3.27 -24.75
N LEU A 293 -11.72 -2.78 -24.86
CA LEU A 293 -10.56 -3.42 -24.23
C LEU A 293 -10.62 -3.33 -22.70
N ALA A 294 -11.04 -2.18 -22.17
CA ALA A 294 -11.25 -1.97 -20.74
C ALA A 294 -12.27 -2.98 -20.18
N ARG A 295 -13.38 -3.19 -20.89
CA ARG A 295 -14.39 -4.18 -20.53
C ARG A 295 -13.84 -5.60 -20.53
N SER A 296 -13.09 -6.00 -21.54
CA SER A 296 -12.48 -7.32 -21.63
C SER A 296 -11.53 -7.59 -20.44
N TYR A 297 -10.70 -6.60 -20.08
CA TYR A 297 -9.84 -6.70 -18.90
C TYR A 297 -10.64 -6.80 -17.59
N ALA A 298 -11.72 -6.01 -17.45
CA ALA A 298 -12.56 -6.05 -16.26
C ALA A 298 -13.30 -7.40 -16.12
N GLU A 299 -13.81 -7.95 -17.22
CA GLU A 299 -14.44 -9.29 -17.24
C GLU A 299 -13.45 -10.36 -16.82
N ARG A 300 -12.20 -10.31 -17.33
CA ARG A 300 -11.14 -11.27 -16.94
C ARG A 300 -10.75 -11.15 -15.48
N ALA A 301 -10.62 -9.93 -14.97
CA ALA A 301 -10.36 -9.70 -13.56
C ALA A 301 -11.49 -10.25 -12.68
N LYS A 302 -12.76 -10.03 -13.10
CA LYS A 302 -13.93 -10.52 -12.37
C LYS A 302 -13.94 -12.03 -12.26
N GLU A 303 -13.68 -12.77 -13.38
CA GLU A 303 -13.55 -14.23 -13.36
C GLU A 303 -12.54 -14.72 -12.33
N LEU A 304 -11.35 -14.08 -12.30
CA LEU A 304 -10.28 -14.43 -11.37
C LEU A 304 -10.63 -14.14 -9.91
N TYR A 305 -11.33 -13.04 -9.62
CA TYR A 305 -11.79 -12.74 -8.26
C TYR A 305 -12.97 -13.62 -7.83
N ASP A 306 -13.87 -13.98 -8.76
CA ASP A 306 -14.95 -14.95 -8.48
C ASP A 306 -14.37 -16.34 -8.09
N GLU A 307 -13.31 -16.80 -8.79
CA GLU A 307 -12.61 -18.05 -8.45
C GLU A 307 -11.91 -18.00 -7.07
N GLN A 308 -11.54 -16.82 -6.60
CA GLN A 308 -10.90 -16.59 -5.30
C GLN A 308 -11.93 -16.29 -4.18
N GLU A 309 -13.22 -16.26 -4.51
CA GLU A 309 -14.30 -15.88 -3.60
C GLU A 309 -14.14 -14.46 -3.01
N ASP A 310 -13.35 -13.58 -3.68
CA ASP A 310 -13.17 -12.18 -3.26
C ASP A 310 -14.38 -11.33 -3.65
N ARG A 311 -15.43 -11.42 -2.86
CA ARG A 311 -16.71 -10.72 -3.08
C ARG A 311 -16.55 -9.20 -3.14
N LEU A 312 -15.63 -8.64 -2.35
CA LEU A 312 -15.40 -7.18 -2.33
C LEU A 312 -14.85 -6.69 -3.68
N SER A 313 -13.83 -7.35 -4.20
CA SER A 313 -13.25 -7.00 -5.51
C SER A 313 -14.22 -7.27 -6.65
N VAL A 314 -15.04 -8.31 -6.58
CA VAL A 314 -16.14 -8.56 -7.52
C VAL A 314 -17.13 -7.40 -7.52
N GLY A 315 -17.57 -6.90 -6.36
CA GLY A 315 -18.46 -5.75 -6.26
C GLY A 315 -17.90 -4.50 -6.93
N ARG A 316 -16.64 -4.20 -6.69
CA ARG A 316 -15.94 -3.07 -7.34
C ARG A 316 -15.84 -3.22 -8.85
N LEU A 317 -15.55 -4.42 -9.33
CA LEU A 317 -15.54 -4.69 -10.78
C LEU A 317 -16.91 -4.62 -11.44
N LEU A 318 -17.95 -5.06 -10.75
CA LEU A 318 -19.32 -4.87 -11.24
C LEU A 318 -19.67 -3.38 -11.40
N ASN A 319 -19.23 -2.53 -10.46
CA ASN A 319 -19.38 -1.08 -10.60
C ASN A 319 -18.61 -0.53 -11.83
N ASN A 320 -17.36 -0.93 -12.02
CA ASN A 320 -16.55 -0.55 -13.19
C ASN A 320 -17.20 -1.05 -14.50
N LEU A 321 -17.60 -2.31 -14.56
CA LEU A 321 -18.28 -2.89 -15.71
C LEU A 321 -19.59 -2.17 -16.02
N GLY A 322 -20.35 -1.76 -15.00
CA GLY A 322 -21.55 -0.95 -15.15
C GLY A 322 -21.27 0.36 -15.88
N GLY A 323 -20.24 1.08 -15.44
CA GLY A 323 -19.79 2.31 -16.10
C GLY A 323 -19.35 2.09 -17.54
N LEU A 324 -18.50 1.11 -17.80
CA LEU A 324 -18.04 0.76 -19.15
C LEU A 324 -19.19 0.34 -20.08
N THR A 325 -20.13 -0.42 -19.55
CA THR A 325 -21.31 -0.87 -20.30
C THR A 325 -22.21 0.31 -20.69
N PHE A 326 -22.34 1.30 -19.81
CA PHE A 326 -23.04 2.54 -20.12
C PHE A 326 -22.31 3.35 -21.21
N LEU A 327 -20.99 3.49 -21.13
CA LEU A 327 -20.18 4.17 -22.16
C LEU A 327 -20.27 3.48 -23.53
N LEU A 328 -20.51 2.17 -23.54
CA LEU A 328 -20.74 1.37 -24.75
C LEU A 328 -22.19 1.47 -25.26
N GLY A 329 -23.07 2.25 -24.59
CA GLY A 329 -24.43 2.56 -25.03
C GLY A 329 -25.50 1.60 -24.52
N ASN A 330 -25.20 0.69 -23.60
CA ASN A 330 -26.17 -0.25 -23.03
C ASN A 330 -26.59 0.17 -21.62
N SER A 331 -27.52 1.12 -21.51
CA SER A 331 -27.96 1.68 -20.22
C SER A 331 -28.69 0.66 -19.33
N GLU A 332 -29.51 -0.23 -19.91
CA GLU A 332 -30.26 -1.23 -19.13
C GLU A 332 -29.32 -2.22 -18.44
N GLU A 333 -28.36 -2.74 -19.18
CA GLU A 333 -27.35 -3.65 -18.63
C GLU A 333 -26.44 -2.95 -17.62
N ALA A 334 -26.08 -1.68 -17.86
CA ALA A 334 -25.32 -0.87 -16.91
C ALA A 334 -26.05 -0.75 -15.55
N VAL A 335 -27.35 -0.41 -15.58
CA VAL A 335 -28.17 -0.34 -14.37
C VAL A 335 -28.22 -1.69 -13.64
N ARG A 336 -28.33 -2.80 -14.38
CA ARG A 336 -28.34 -4.15 -13.80
C ARG A 336 -27.02 -4.46 -13.08
N LEU A 337 -25.89 -4.18 -13.71
CA LEU A 337 -24.55 -4.41 -13.14
C LEU A 337 -24.31 -3.54 -11.90
N LEU A 338 -24.70 -2.26 -11.94
CA LEU A 338 -24.56 -1.34 -10.83
C LEU A 338 -25.45 -1.73 -9.62
N LYS A 339 -26.66 -2.23 -9.87
CA LYS A 339 -27.52 -2.79 -8.81
C LYS A 339 -26.90 -4.02 -8.18
N GLN A 340 -26.27 -4.89 -8.97
CA GLN A 340 -25.53 -6.03 -8.45
C GLN A 340 -24.31 -5.59 -7.61
N ALA A 341 -23.56 -4.57 -8.08
CA ALA A 341 -22.45 -3.98 -7.32
C ALA A 341 -22.91 -3.48 -5.95
N PHE A 342 -24.04 -2.76 -5.92
CA PHE A 342 -24.66 -2.28 -4.68
C PHE A 342 -25.04 -3.41 -3.74
N SER A 343 -25.71 -4.47 -4.25
CA SER A 343 -26.09 -5.63 -3.45
C SER A 343 -24.88 -6.32 -2.84
N VAL A 344 -23.83 -6.56 -3.64
CA VAL A 344 -22.61 -7.19 -3.18
C VAL A 344 -21.91 -6.33 -2.10
N ALA A 345 -21.87 -5.00 -2.29
CA ALA A 345 -21.28 -4.10 -1.30
C ALA A 345 -22.00 -4.16 0.05
N LEU A 346 -23.34 -4.26 0.04
CA LEU A 346 -24.13 -4.45 1.26
C LEU A 346 -23.90 -5.82 1.91
N GLU A 347 -23.82 -6.90 1.10
CA GLU A 347 -23.53 -8.25 1.59
C GLU A 347 -22.20 -8.33 2.36
N VAL A 348 -21.16 -7.64 1.87
CA VAL A 348 -19.83 -7.61 2.51
C VAL A 348 -19.69 -6.49 3.57
N GLY A 349 -20.73 -5.70 3.80
CA GLY A 349 -20.72 -4.61 4.78
C GLY A 349 -19.87 -3.40 4.40
N SER A 350 -19.59 -3.20 3.10
CA SER A 350 -18.80 -2.05 2.62
C SER A 350 -19.71 -0.88 2.23
N GLU A 351 -20.02 0.00 3.19
CA GLU A 351 -20.82 1.21 2.93
C GLU A 351 -20.18 2.15 1.88
N PRO A 352 -18.85 2.35 1.83
CA PRO A 352 -18.25 3.18 0.79
C PRO A 352 -18.43 2.62 -0.63
N ASP A 353 -18.26 1.30 -0.82
CA ASP A 353 -18.49 0.66 -2.12
C ASP A 353 -19.99 0.69 -2.50
N ALA A 354 -20.90 0.55 -1.52
CA ALA A 354 -22.33 0.73 -1.74
C ALA A 354 -22.67 2.16 -2.17
N ALA A 355 -22.12 3.16 -1.49
CA ALA A 355 -22.29 4.57 -1.85
C ALA A 355 -21.78 4.86 -3.27
N GLN A 356 -20.62 4.30 -3.64
CA GLN A 356 -20.08 4.45 -4.99
C GLN A 356 -21.00 3.84 -6.04
N ALA A 357 -21.51 2.63 -5.82
CA ALA A 357 -22.43 1.97 -6.75
C ALA A 357 -23.73 2.76 -6.94
N VAL A 358 -24.29 3.28 -5.84
CA VAL A 358 -25.49 4.13 -5.89
C VAL A 358 -25.21 5.47 -6.60
N SER A 359 -24.05 6.08 -6.36
CA SER A 359 -23.62 7.30 -7.04
C SER A 359 -23.45 7.07 -8.56
N SER A 360 -22.90 5.91 -8.95
CA SER A 360 -22.79 5.50 -10.35
C SER A 360 -24.19 5.29 -11.00
N LEU A 361 -25.13 4.69 -10.27
CA LEU A 361 -26.54 4.59 -10.71
C LEU A 361 -27.16 5.96 -10.92
N ALA A 362 -26.94 6.89 -9.99
CA ALA A 362 -27.42 8.27 -10.09
C ALA A 362 -26.89 8.95 -11.36
N GLN A 363 -25.62 8.74 -11.71
CA GLN A 363 -25.02 9.28 -12.94
C GLN A 363 -25.69 8.70 -14.20
N VAL A 364 -25.98 7.40 -14.21
CA VAL A 364 -26.68 6.76 -15.34
C VAL A 364 -28.08 7.36 -15.49
N HIS A 365 -28.88 7.40 -14.42
CA HIS A 365 -30.22 7.95 -14.45
C HIS A 365 -30.24 9.43 -14.83
N LEU A 366 -29.30 10.23 -14.34
CA LEU A 366 -29.18 11.63 -14.78
C LEU A 366 -28.93 11.75 -16.28
N ARG A 367 -28.10 10.92 -16.87
CA ARG A 367 -27.81 10.95 -18.32
C ARG A 367 -28.89 10.32 -19.16
N THR A 368 -29.74 9.47 -18.61
CA THR A 368 -30.92 8.93 -19.28
C THR A 368 -32.15 9.83 -19.14
N GLY A 369 -32.01 11.00 -18.48
CA GLY A 369 -33.07 11.99 -18.36
C GLY A 369 -34.06 11.74 -17.23
N GLU A 370 -33.59 11.09 -16.15
CA GLU A 370 -34.37 10.76 -14.96
C GLU A 370 -33.77 11.47 -13.71
N PRO A 371 -33.80 12.84 -13.69
CA PRO A 371 -33.09 13.61 -12.65
C PRO A 371 -33.68 13.46 -11.26
N GLU A 372 -34.96 13.13 -11.09
CA GLU A 372 -35.58 12.88 -9.79
C GLU A 372 -35.03 11.61 -9.15
N ILE A 373 -34.87 10.54 -9.97
CA ILE A 373 -34.28 9.29 -9.51
C ILE A 373 -32.80 9.50 -9.16
N ALA A 374 -32.09 10.28 -9.97
CA ALA A 374 -30.69 10.62 -9.74
C ALA A 374 -30.49 11.42 -8.43
N GLU A 375 -31.41 12.36 -8.13
CA GLU A 375 -31.41 13.10 -6.86
C GLU A 375 -31.54 12.16 -5.67
N ASP A 376 -32.55 11.28 -5.68
CA ASP A 376 -32.81 10.36 -4.56
C ASP A 376 -31.62 9.42 -4.32
N GLN A 377 -30.99 8.92 -5.39
CA GLN A 377 -29.82 8.06 -5.32
C GLN A 377 -28.59 8.80 -4.83
N ALA A 378 -28.34 10.02 -5.31
CA ALA A 378 -27.21 10.83 -4.83
C ALA A 378 -27.33 11.17 -3.34
N ARG A 379 -28.56 11.52 -2.89
CA ARG A 379 -28.83 11.71 -1.45
C ARG A 379 -28.65 10.41 -0.66
N HIS A 380 -28.98 9.26 -1.23
CA HIS A 380 -28.74 7.96 -0.60
C HIS A 380 -27.24 7.68 -0.47
N ALA A 381 -26.43 7.91 -1.50
CA ALA A 381 -24.98 7.77 -1.42
C ALA A 381 -24.37 8.66 -0.31
N LEU A 382 -24.83 9.91 -0.20
CA LEU A 382 -24.38 10.83 0.86
C LEU A 382 -24.75 10.34 2.26
N ARG A 383 -25.92 9.74 2.45
CA ARG A 383 -26.31 9.14 3.76
C ARG A 383 -25.44 7.95 4.14
N LEU A 384 -25.03 7.12 3.18
CA LEU A 384 -24.12 5.99 3.45
C LEU A 384 -22.71 6.45 3.84
N LEU A 385 -22.32 7.67 3.48
CA LEU A 385 -21.01 8.26 3.78
C LEU A 385 -21.06 9.26 4.95
N ASP A 386 -22.19 9.40 5.61
CA ASP A 386 -22.35 10.39 6.68
C ASP A 386 -21.38 10.10 7.86
N GLY A 387 -20.70 11.15 8.31
CA GLY A 387 -19.69 11.06 9.38
C GLY A 387 -18.34 10.42 8.95
N ARG A 388 -18.15 10.05 7.69
CA ARG A 388 -16.94 9.42 7.19
C ARG A 388 -15.99 10.43 6.53
N VAL A 389 -15.05 10.93 7.32
CA VAL A 389 -14.06 11.93 6.86
C VAL A 389 -13.03 11.40 5.87
N ASP A 390 -12.88 10.07 5.76
CA ASP A 390 -11.87 9.43 4.89
C ASP A 390 -12.35 9.27 3.43
N PHE A 391 -13.65 9.55 3.15
CA PHE A 391 -14.27 9.34 1.84
C PHE A 391 -14.73 10.65 1.18
N LEU A 392 -13.91 11.71 1.29
CA LEU A 392 -14.22 13.03 0.73
C LEU A 392 -14.36 13.01 -0.81
N ASP A 393 -13.67 12.10 -1.50
CA ASP A 393 -13.75 11.97 -2.96
C ASP A 393 -15.13 11.44 -3.38
N GLU A 394 -15.60 10.39 -2.72
CA GLU A 394 -16.91 9.78 -2.94
C GLU A 394 -18.03 10.75 -2.56
N GLN A 395 -17.91 11.45 -1.44
CA GLN A 395 -18.87 12.48 -1.02
C GLN A 395 -18.91 13.64 -2.02
N GLY A 396 -17.74 14.12 -2.47
CA GLY A 396 -17.66 15.18 -3.48
C GLY A 396 -18.30 14.78 -4.80
N ASN A 397 -18.08 13.55 -5.25
CA ASN A 397 -18.72 13.01 -6.46
C ASN A 397 -20.24 12.90 -6.30
N ALA A 398 -20.74 12.40 -5.17
CA ALA A 398 -22.18 12.34 -4.90
C ALA A 398 -22.81 13.73 -4.84
N GLN A 399 -22.14 14.73 -4.26
CA GLN A 399 -22.58 16.12 -4.25
C GLN A 399 -22.62 16.72 -5.66
N LEU A 400 -21.62 16.42 -6.49
CA LEU A 400 -21.60 16.87 -7.89
C LEU A 400 -22.77 16.29 -8.70
N VAL A 401 -23.08 15.00 -8.52
CA VAL A 401 -24.22 14.35 -9.17
C VAL A 401 -25.54 14.94 -8.67
N LEU A 402 -25.67 15.13 -7.34
CA LEU A 402 -26.83 15.78 -6.73
C LEU A 402 -27.05 17.18 -7.30
N GLY A 403 -25.99 18.00 -7.33
CA GLY A 403 -26.09 19.36 -7.86
C GLY A 403 -26.53 19.41 -9.31
N ARG A 404 -26.05 18.49 -10.16
CA ARG A 404 -26.50 18.38 -11.55
C ARG A 404 -27.95 17.90 -11.67
N ALA A 405 -28.34 16.92 -10.86
CA ALA A 405 -29.71 16.42 -10.84
C ALA A 405 -30.72 17.54 -10.45
N LEU A 406 -30.35 18.34 -9.44
CA LEU A 406 -31.15 19.51 -9.03
C LEU A 406 -31.18 20.61 -10.09
N LEU A 407 -30.04 20.82 -10.77
CA LEU A 407 -29.95 21.78 -11.88
C LEU A 407 -30.91 21.41 -13.02
N GLU A 408 -30.95 20.14 -13.40
CA GLU A 408 -31.90 19.66 -14.46
C GLU A 408 -33.37 19.83 -14.04
N GLN A 409 -33.66 19.74 -12.76
CA GLN A 409 -35.04 19.98 -12.23
C GLN A 409 -35.36 21.47 -12.04
N GLY A 410 -34.38 22.39 -12.26
CA GLY A 410 -34.58 23.82 -12.04
C GLY A 410 -34.52 24.26 -10.57
N LYS A 411 -34.07 23.41 -9.65
CA LYS A 411 -33.90 23.70 -8.22
C LYS A 411 -32.55 24.42 -7.97
N LEU A 412 -32.44 25.66 -8.50
CA LEU A 412 -31.13 26.33 -8.66
C LEU A 412 -30.39 26.63 -7.35
N ASP A 413 -31.11 26.94 -6.27
CA ASP A 413 -30.49 27.27 -4.99
C ASP A 413 -29.96 26.01 -4.26
N GLU A 414 -30.70 24.90 -4.33
CA GLU A 414 -30.24 23.63 -3.82
C GLU A 414 -29.06 23.09 -4.65
N ALA A 415 -29.11 23.28 -5.98
CA ALA A 415 -28.01 22.91 -6.87
C ALA A 415 -26.72 23.67 -6.52
N GLU A 416 -26.80 24.99 -6.24
CA GLU A 416 -25.66 25.78 -5.84
C GLU A 416 -25.03 25.28 -4.54
N ALA A 417 -25.86 24.97 -3.55
CA ALA A 417 -25.38 24.44 -2.26
C ALA A 417 -24.65 23.09 -2.42
N ALA A 418 -25.24 22.17 -3.21
CA ALA A 418 -24.62 20.87 -3.47
C ALA A 418 -23.31 21.00 -4.25
N LEU A 419 -23.24 21.81 -5.30
CA LEU A 419 -22.04 22.02 -6.09
C LEU A 419 -20.92 22.69 -5.30
N ALA A 420 -21.25 23.65 -4.42
CA ALA A 420 -20.28 24.31 -3.54
C ALA A 420 -19.72 23.33 -2.49
N ALA A 421 -20.57 22.45 -1.92
CA ALA A 421 -20.14 21.40 -1.00
C ALA A 421 -19.17 20.44 -1.68
N GLY A 422 -19.47 19.99 -2.90
CA GLY A 422 -18.58 19.13 -3.70
C GLY A 422 -17.22 19.80 -4.01
N GLU A 423 -17.23 21.07 -4.43
CA GLU A 423 -15.98 21.83 -4.65
C GLU A 423 -15.12 21.88 -3.40
N ALA A 424 -15.69 22.19 -2.24
CA ALA A 424 -14.97 22.28 -0.98
C ALA A 424 -14.29 20.95 -0.59
N MET A 425 -14.93 19.81 -0.85
CA MET A 425 -14.36 18.49 -0.64
C MET A 425 -13.18 18.22 -1.58
N PHE A 426 -13.32 18.57 -2.87
CA PHE A 426 -12.24 18.41 -3.84
C PHE A 426 -11.05 19.36 -3.61
N ASP A 427 -11.28 20.52 -3.01
CA ASP A 427 -10.21 21.42 -2.59
C ASP A 427 -9.35 20.82 -1.47
N GLN A 428 -9.97 20.16 -0.48
CA GLN A 428 -9.24 19.45 0.58
C GLN A 428 -8.37 18.31 0.03
N LEU A 429 -8.83 17.65 -1.02
CA LEU A 429 -8.11 16.57 -1.69
C LEU A 429 -7.05 17.05 -2.70
N SER A 430 -6.97 18.37 -2.96
CA SER A 430 -6.13 18.94 -4.02
C SER A 430 -6.37 18.28 -5.39
N SER A 431 -7.60 17.81 -5.65
CA SER A 431 -7.96 17.05 -6.85
C SER A 431 -8.35 17.97 -7.99
N THR A 432 -7.38 18.27 -8.86
CA THR A 432 -7.52 19.22 -9.98
C THR A 432 -8.65 18.86 -10.95
N SER A 433 -8.78 17.59 -11.34
CA SER A 433 -9.80 17.14 -12.30
C SER A 433 -11.22 17.19 -11.74
N HIS A 434 -11.40 16.85 -10.46
CA HIS A 434 -12.72 16.90 -9.83
C HIS A 434 -13.16 18.34 -9.58
N ARG A 435 -12.23 19.24 -9.22
CA ARG A 435 -12.53 20.68 -9.15
C ARG A 435 -12.95 21.24 -10.50
N ALA A 436 -12.27 20.87 -11.59
CA ALA A 436 -12.66 21.30 -12.93
C ALA A 436 -14.09 20.85 -13.29
N ALA A 437 -14.48 19.64 -12.87
CA ALA A 437 -15.83 19.15 -13.04
C ALA A 437 -16.88 19.93 -12.24
N ALA A 438 -16.55 20.30 -10.98
CA ALA A 438 -17.41 21.13 -10.15
C ALA A 438 -17.58 22.54 -10.75
N TRP A 439 -16.49 23.17 -11.20
CA TRP A 439 -16.55 24.48 -11.85
C TRP A 439 -17.35 24.46 -13.17
N THR A 440 -17.26 23.37 -13.93
CA THR A 440 -18.08 23.20 -15.12
C THR A 440 -19.58 23.16 -14.78
N ALA A 441 -19.98 22.41 -13.76
CA ALA A 441 -21.36 22.35 -13.31
C ALA A 441 -21.85 23.69 -12.72
N GLN A 442 -21.00 24.40 -12.00
CA GLN A 442 -21.31 25.76 -11.51
C GLN A 442 -21.42 26.78 -12.65
N ALA A 443 -20.66 26.63 -13.74
CA ALA A 443 -20.77 27.44 -14.92
C ALA A 443 -22.14 27.20 -15.61
N GLU A 444 -22.59 25.96 -15.71
CA GLU A 444 -23.94 25.60 -16.21
C GLU A 444 -25.04 26.24 -15.36
N LEU A 445 -24.89 26.19 -14.02
CA LEU A 445 -25.81 26.89 -13.10
C LEU A 445 -25.82 28.40 -13.35
N SER A 446 -24.65 29.01 -13.54
CA SER A 446 -24.54 30.45 -13.79
C SER A 446 -25.23 30.83 -15.11
N ILE A 447 -25.11 30.00 -16.14
CA ILE A 447 -25.86 30.18 -17.42
C ILE A 447 -27.36 30.15 -17.18
N ARG A 448 -27.85 29.17 -16.41
CA ARG A 448 -29.30 29.04 -16.08
C ARG A 448 -29.83 30.26 -15.30
N ARG A 449 -28.97 30.92 -14.51
CA ARG A 449 -29.28 32.18 -13.80
C ARG A 449 -29.10 33.43 -14.65
N GLY A 450 -28.57 33.32 -15.87
CA GLY A 450 -28.31 34.44 -16.78
C GLY A 450 -26.99 35.17 -16.55
N ASP A 451 -26.11 34.69 -15.63
CA ASP A 451 -24.81 35.27 -15.33
C ASP A 451 -23.73 34.69 -16.24
N LYS A 452 -23.61 35.22 -17.44
CA LYS A 452 -22.69 34.75 -18.48
C LYS A 452 -21.23 35.04 -18.13
N ASP A 453 -20.96 36.13 -17.44
CA ASP A 453 -19.59 36.53 -17.09
C ASP A 453 -19.00 35.58 -16.03
N LYS A 454 -19.79 35.25 -15.00
CA LYS A 454 -19.42 34.24 -14.00
C LYS A 454 -19.21 32.88 -14.65
N ALA A 455 -20.10 32.47 -15.56
CA ALA A 455 -19.97 31.20 -16.27
C ALA A 455 -18.68 31.12 -17.09
N LEU A 456 -18.33 32.17 -17.83
CA LEU A 456 -17.10 32.22 -18.63
C LEU A 456 -15.85 32.14 -17.71
N GLY A 457 -15.86 32.83 -16.57
CA GLY A 457 -14.79 32.73 -15.57
C GLY A 457 -14.59 31.32 -15.03
N LEU A 458 -15.67 30.61 -14.73
CA LEU A 458 -15.63 29.23 -14.23
C LEU A 458 -15.14 28.24 -15.29
N TYR A 459 -15.60 28.35 -16.55
CA TYR A 459 -15.10 27.53 -17.65
C TYR A 459 -13.59 27.76 -17.90
N ARG A 460 -13.14 29.03 -17.82
CA ARG A 460 -11.70 29.35 -17.95
C ARG A 460 -10.89 28.67 -16.85
N ARG A 461 -11.31 28.81 -15.58
CA ARG A 461 -10.67 28.14 -14.44
C ARG A 461 -10.59 26.62 -14.63
N ALA A 462 -11.68 26.01 -15.09
CA ALA A 462 -11.71 24.56 -15.38
C ALA A 462 -10.71 24.20 -16.49
N ALA A 463 -10.65 24.96 -17.57
CA ALA A 463 -9.74 24.71 -18.69
C ALA A 463 -8.26 24.90 -18.29
N GLU A 464 -7.92 25.99 -17.61
CA GLU A 464 -6.57 26.29 -17.12
C GLU A 464 -6.08 25.18 -16.16
N SER A 465 -6.92 24.80 -15.21
CA SER A 465 -6.62 23.72 -14.25
C SER A 465 -6.33 22.38 -14.92
N LEU A 466 -6.93 22.09 -16.08
CA LEU A 466 -6.66 20.86 -16.84
C LEU A 466 -5.42 20.98 -17.74
N GLN A 467 -4.96 22.20 -18.07
CA GLN A 467 -3.74 22.46 -18.85
C GLN A 467 -2.49 22.37 -18.00
N ASP A 468 -2.51 22.86 -16.74
CA ASP A 468 -1.38 22.82 -15.80
C ASP A 468 -0.92 21.39 -15.44
N VAL A 469 -1.72 20.40 -15.78
CA VAL A 469 -1.40 18.96 -15.57
C VAL A 469 -0.58 18.37 -16.74
N ARG A 470 -0.28 19.15 -17.79
CA ARG A 470 0.43 18.66 -19.00
C ARG A 470 1.92 19.03 -19.11
N PHE A 471 2.47 19.70 -18.09
CA PHE A 471 3.89 20.09 -18.10
C PHE A 471 4.65 19.53 -16.91
#